data_992deb5b3f9303bb2cb74559e7296102
#
_entry.id   992deb5b3f9303bb2cb74559e7296102
#
_cell.length_a   1.000
_cell.length_b   1.000
_cell.length_c   1.000
_cell.angle_alpha   90.00
_cell.angle_beta   90.00
_cell.angle_gamma   90.00
#
_symmetry.space_group_name_H-M   'P 1'
#
loop_
_entity.id
_entity.type
_entity.pdbx_description
1 polymer ?
#
loop_
_entity_poly.entity_id
_entity_poly.type
_entity_poly.pdbx_seq_one_letter_code
_entity_poly.pdbx_strand_id
1 'polypeptide(L)'
;TLLASVKVPTNHQDLLVSTREALHALFESGAALPADVSRATFGTTLAVNAVVQDACAPVGLLISAGPGLDPGWFGLGSHTALVPGGVDHRGTEVVPPDLKAIRRVVAQWREEGLTAFACVAKFSTRNPAHEDAMAEVIREAFADGPEPVIALGHRLSGRLNFPRRIATAYWNAAVWTLHNRFADAVEASLRDMGIGAPAYLLKADGGAIPLSVSRKRPVEALLSGPAASVMGMMALMPSCSEDTLVLDMGGTTTDIALLAAGQPVLSPDDLAVNGRSTLVRALKSVSIGLGGDSQVTVTSGVQVGPLRKGPALAFGGTDGPTFLDCLNVLGHADAGDVAASRAGVESLAAAHGLRAESLSRQVLDYARSRVASAVRSLLDDVNSRPVYTLAALLEERAVRPARAVLVGGPAEAVAPLLGDALGIPVETLGDPVLGPVANAIGAALTRPTASLDLFADTAAGVLLVPSLGIRKSITRRYTLEEAKAEACALLRE
;
A
#
# COMPACT_ATOMS: atom_id res chain seq x y z
N THR A 1 -24.82 8.95 -3.64
CA THR A 1 -25.69 8.58 -2.49
C THR A 1 -25.24 7.22 -1.94
N LEU A 2 -25.04 7.13 -0.64
CA LEU A 2 -24.84 5.85 0.05
C LEU A 2 -26.23 5.18 0.20
N LEU A 3 -26.37 3.96 -0.35
CA LEU A 3 -27.62 3.20 -0.26
C LEU A 3 -27.65 2.31 0.98
N ALA A 4 -26.57 1.61 1.25
CA ALA A 4 -26.40 0.77 2.43
C ALA A 4 -24.92 0.65 2.79
N SER A 5 -24.63 0.34 4.04
CA SER A 5 -23.29 0.01 4.52
C SER A 5 -23.35 -1.07 5.58
N VAL A 6 -22.37 -1.94 5.61
CA VAL A 6 -22.24 -3.00 6.61
C VAL A 6 -20.80 -3.09 7.10
N LYS A 7 -20.63 -3.58 8.30
CA LYS A 7 -19.33 -3.91 8.88
C LYS A 7 -19.43 -5.27 9.56
N VAL A 8 -18.59 -6.21 9.10
CA VAL A 8 -18.54 -7.57 9.65
C VAL A 8 -17.15 -7.84 10.24
N PRO A 9 -17.02 -8.70 11.25
CA PRO A 9 -15.73 -9.15 11.75
C PRO A 9 -14.93 -9.87 10.66
N THR A 10 -13.64 -9.61 10.58
CA THR A 10 -12.78 -10.29 9.61
C THR A 10 -12.38 -11.67 10.12
N ASN A 11 -12.71 -12.72 9.38
CA ASN A 11 -12.18 -14.05 9.61
C ASN A 11 -10.80 -14.17 8.92
N HIS A 12 -9.73 -14.10 9.71
CA HIS A 12 -8.37 -14.18 9.19
C HIS A 12 -7.97 -15.56 8.68
N GLN A 13 -8.71 -16.62 9.04
CA GLN A 13 -8.45 -17.96 8.57
C GLN A 13 -9.14 -18.23 7.22
N ASP A 14 -10.31 -17.62 7.01
CA ASP A 14 -11.06 -17.75 5.76
C ASP A 14 -11.72 -16.42 5.35
N LEU A 15 -11.05 -15.70 4.47
CA LEU A 15 -11.54 -14.42 3.95
C LEU A 15 -12.79 -14.58 3.07
N LEU A 16 -13.03 -15.76 2.48
CA LEU A 16 -14.23 -16.04 1.70
C LEU A 16 -15.49 -15.92 2.57
N VAL A 17 -15.42 -16.43 3.80
CA VAL A 17 -16.52 -16.34 4.78
C VAL A 17 -16.85 -14.87 5.05
N SER A 18 -15.88 -14.06 5.47
CA SER A 18 -16.12 -12.65 5.78
C SER A 18 -16.63 -11.86 4.57
N THR A 19 -16.12 -12.14 3.38
CA THR A 19 -16.57 -11.47 2.14
C THR A 19 -18.02 -11.82 1.83
N ARG A 20 -18.41 -13.10 1.96
CA ARG A 20 -19.79 -13.55 1.78
C ARG A 20 -20.73 -12.96 2.81
N GLU A 21 -20.36 -12.99 4.09
CA GLU A 21 -21.15 -12.39 5.16
C GLU A 21 -21.41 -10.91 4.92
N ALA A 22 -20.38 -10.15 4.52
CA ALA A 22 -20.53 -8.74 4.20
C ALA A 22 -21.46 -8.51 3.01
N LEU A 23 -21.33 -9.29 1.93
CA LEU A 23 -22.20 -9.20 0.76
C LEU A 23 -23.64 -9.59 1.10
N HIS A 24 -23.85 -10.68 1.82
CA HIS A 24 -25.19 -11.09 2.29
C HIS A 24 -25.84 -9.98 3.11
N ALA A 25 -25.18 -9.52 4.17
CA ALA A 25 -25.71 -8.46 5.02
C ALA A 25 -26.02 -7.16 4.25
N LEU A 26 -25.21 -6.84 3.24
CA LEU A 26 -25.42 -5.66 2.40
C LEU A 26 -26.72 -5.78 1.58
N PHE A 27 -26.99 -6.93 0.97
CA PHE A 27 -28.18 -7.15 0.12
C PHE A 27 -29.43 -7.52 0.91
N GLU A 28 -29.33 -8.08 2.13
CA GLU A 28 -30.46 -8.32 3.02
C GLU A 28 -31.18 -7.02 3.40
N SER A 29 -30.50 -5.87 3.35
CA SER A 29 -31.12 -4.56 3.57
C SER A 29 -32.20 -4.21 2.52
N GLY A 30 -32.19 -4.89 1.35
CA GLY A 30 -33.10 -4.62 0.24
C GLY A 30 -32.84 -3.28 -0.49
N ALA A 31 -31.77 -2.56 -0.12
CA ALA A 31 -31.44 -1.26 -0.70
C ALA A 31 -30.94 -1.35 -2.17
N ALA A 32 -30.46 -2.51 -2.58
CA ALA A 32 -30.03 -2.81 -3.95
C ALA A 32 -30.13 -4.32 -4.22
N LEU A 33 -30.21 -4.71 -5.48
CA LEU A 33 -30.13 -6.11 -5.90
C LEU A 33 -28.74 -6.44 -6.47
N PRO A 34 -28.27 -7.68 -6.39
CA PRO A 34 -27.00 -8.10 -7.02
C PRO A 34 -26.90 -7.75 -8.51
N ALA A 35 -28.03 -7.80 -9.23
CA ALA A 35 -28.11 -7.45 -10.65
C ALA A 35 -27.92 -5.94 -10.93
N ASP A 36 -28.13 -5.06 -9.93
CA ASP A 36 -27.97 -3.62 -10.08
C ASP A 36 -26.51 -3.17 -9.93
N VAL A 37 -25.64 -4.07 -9.46
CA VAL A 37 -24.22 -3.77 -9.27
C VAL A 37 -23.54 -3.64 -10.64
N SER A 38 -23.06 -2.44 -10.94
CA SER A 38 -22.33 -2.16 -12.19
C SER A 38 -20.81 -2.34 -12.05
N ARG A 39 -20.28 -2.31 -10.80
CA ARG A 39 -18.85 -2.46 -10.49
C ARG A 39 -18.66 -2.86 -9.04
N ALA A 40 -17.73 -3.79 -8.79
CA ALA A 40 -17.26 -4.13 -7.45
C ALA A 40 -15.79 -3.70 -7.30
N THR A 41 -15.46 -2.93 -6.25
CA THR A 41 -14.08 -2.51 -5.99
C THR A 41 -13.67 -2.94 -4.59
N PHE A 42 -12.50 -3.57 -4.48
CA PHE A 42 -11.98 -4.12 -3.23
C PHE A 42 -10.71 -3.39 -2.82
N GLY A 43 -10.58 -3.10 -1.53
CA GLY A 43 -9.33 -2.74 -0.88
C GLY A 43 -8.94 -3.87 0.07
N THR A 44 -7.66 -4.16 0.22
CA THR A 44 -7.18 -5.20 1.12
C THR A 44 -5.88 -4.81 1.81
N THR A 45 -5.76 -5.15 3.09
CA THR A 45 -4.52 -5.04 3.87
C THR A 45 -3.79 -6.38 4.00
N LEU A 46 -4.31 -7.43 3.35
CA LEU A 46 -3.83 -8.80 3.51
C LEU A 46 -2.33 -8.95 3.20
N ALA A 47 -1.90 -8.42 2.05
CA ALA A 47 -0.51 -8.50 1.63
C ALA A 47 0.43 -7.66 2.52
N VAL A 48 -0.03 -6.51 3.01
CA VAL A 48 0.72 -5.68 3.95
C VAL A 48 0.88 -6.39 5.29
N ASN A 49 -0.19 -6.98 5.80
CA ASN A 49 -0.15 -7.73 7.05
C ASN A 49 0.82 -8.92 6.95
N ALA A 50 0.83 -9.63 5.81
CA ALA A 50 1.78 -10.72 5.58
C ALA A 50 3.23 -10.23 5.55
N VAL A 51 3.50 -9.07 4.94
CA VAL A 51 4.84 -8.45 4.95
C VAL A 51 5.27 -8.08 6.37
N VAL A 52 4.40 -7.45 7.16
CA VAL A 52 4.70 -7.02 8.53
C VAL A 52 4.91 -8.23 9.48
N GLN A 53 4.18 -9.31 9.25
CA GLN A 53 4.25 -10.53 10.05
C GLN A 53 5.31 -11.53 9.56
N ASP A 54 6.09 -11.18 8.53
CA ASP A 54 7.06 -12.07 7.87
C ASP A 54 6.43 -13.40 7.39
N ALA A 55 5.17 -13.33 6.95
CA ALA A 55 4.37 -14.48 6.51
C ALA A 55 4.25 -14.57 4.97
N CYS A 56 5.14 -13.88 4.25
CA CYS A 56 5.24 -13.97 2.80
C CYS A 56 5.89 -15.27 2.33
N ALA A 57 5.62 -15.67 1.09
CA ALA A 57 6.32 -16.80 0.50
C ALA A 57 7.83 -16.51 0.39
N PRO A 58 8.71 -17.48 0.68
CA PRO A 58 10.13 -17.35 0.41
C PRO A 58 10.37 -17.23 -1.10
N VAL A 59 11.27 -16.32 -1.50
CA VAL A 59 11.54 -16.00 -2.91
C VAL A 59 12.99 -16.27 -3.25
N GLY A 60 13.22 -17.03 -4.31
CA GLY A 60 14.52 -17.16 -4.96
C GLY A 60 14.80 -15.95 -5.86
N LEU A 61 15.72 -15.08 -5.44
CA LEU A 61 16.06 -13.86 -6.15
C LEU A 61 17.32 -14.04 -6.99
N LEU A 62 17.16 -14.06 -8.32
CA LEU A 62 18.25 -14.12 -9.30
C LEU A 62 18.57 -12.70 -9.82
N ILE A 63 19.80 -12.27 -9.64
CA ILE A 63 20.26 -10.92 -10.01
C ILE A 63 21.42 -11.00 -11.00
N SER A 64 21.26 -10.41 -12.20
CA SER A 64 22.34 -10.17 -13.15
C SER A 64 22.71 -8.69 -13.10
N ALA A 65 23.67 -8.33 -12.24
CA ALA A 65 24.06 -6.94 -12.00
C ALA A 65 25.08 -6.40 -13.01
N GLY A 66 25.81 -7.28 -13.70
CA GLY A 66 26.97 -6.89 -14.49
C GLY A 66 28.11 -6.35 -13.62
N PRO A 67 29.16 -5.79 -14.21
CA PRO A 67 30.28 -5.22 -13.46
C PRO A 67 29.93 -3.89 -12.77
N GLY A 68 30.68 -3.55 -11.72
CA GLY A 68 30.69 -2.22 -11.10
C GLY A 68 29.63 -1.96 -10.03
N LEU A 69 28.89 -2.98 -9.59
CA LEU A 69 27.95 -2.88 -8.49
C LEU A 69 28.26 -3.94 -7.44
N ASP A 70 28.26 -3.54 -6.17
CA ASP A 70 28.37 -4.48 -5.06
C ASP A 70 27.01 -5.19 -4.87
N PRO A 71 27.02 -6.51 -5.06
CA PRO A 71 25.81 -7.31 -4.96
C PRO A 71 25.20 -7.38 -3.56
N GLY A 72 25.99 -7.20 -2.52
CA GLY A 72 25.52 -7.17 -1.15
C GLY A 72 24.50 -6.08 -0.85
N TRP A 73 24.45 -5.03 -1.69
CA TRP A 73 23.47 -3.94 -1.54
C TRP A 73 22.06 -4.31 -2.00
N PHE A 74 21.92 -5.38 -2.78
CA PHE A 74 20.65 -5.70 -3.46
C PHE A 74 19.93 -6.92 -2.89
N GLY A 75 20.58 -7.68 -2.02
CA GLY A 75 20.00 -8.88 -1.41
C GLY A 75 18.70 -8.57 -0.66
N LEU A 76 17.67 -9.37 -0.93
CA LEU A 76 16.41 -9.39 -0.23
C LEU A 76 16.07 -10.84 0.12
N GLY A 77 15.66 -11.06 1.36
CA GLY A 77 15.40 -12.42 1.84
C GLY A 77 16.68 -13.29 1.97
N SER A 78 16.49 -14.56 2.26
CA SER A 78 17.59 -15.51 2.49
C SER A 78 18.13 -16.17 1.20
N HIS A 79 17.35 -16.12 0.11
CA HIS A 79 17.68 -16.82 -1.14
C HIS A 79 17.97 -15.81 -2.25
N THR A 80 19.16 -15.22 -2.22
CA THR A 80 19.65 -14.30 -3.25
C THR A 80 20.89 -14.87 -3.93
N ALA A 81 20.89 -14.95 -5.25
CA ALA A 81 22.02 -15.36 -6.06
C ALA A 81 22.36 -14.34 -7.14
N LEU A 82 23.66 -14.07 -7.24
CA LEU A 82 24.21 -13.26 -8.34
C LEU A 82 24.56 -14.17 -9.49
N VAL A 83 24.01 -13.84 -10.63
CA VAL A 83 24.24 -14.55 -11.87
C VAL A 83 25.27 -13.79 -12.68
N PRO A 84 26.40 -14.42 -13.07
CA PRO A 84 27.33 -13.85 -14.03
C PRO A 84 26.58 -13.53 -15.34
N GLY A 85 26.87 -12.38 -15.90
CA GLY A 85 26.24 -11.87 -17.11
C GLY A 85 26.17 -10.35 -17.08
N GLY A 86 25.93 -9.72 -18.22
CA GLY A 86 25.84 -8.26 -18.27
C GLY A 86 25.29 -7.74 -19.59
N VAL A 87 24.37 -6.78 -19.45
CA VAL A 87 23.83 -5.97 -20.54
C VAL A 87 24.26 -4.53 -20.30
N ASP A 88 24.71 -3.81 -21.33
CA ASP A 88 25.08 -2.41 -21.22
C ASP A 88 23.86 -1.47 -21.25
N HIS A 89 24.10 -0.18 -21.05
CA HIS A 89 23.05 0.85 -21.02
C HIS A 89 22.32 1.04 -22.36
N ARG A 90 22.85 0.53 -23.47
CA ARG A 90 22.23 0.54 -24.79
C ARG A 90 21.39 -0.72 -25.06
N GLY A 91 21.49 -1.73 -24.19
CA GLY A 91 20.82 -3.01 -24.35
C GLY A 91 21.67 -4.03 -25.11
N THR A 92 22.97 -3.79 -25.29
CA THR A 92 23.89 -4.76 -25.88
C THR A 92 24.28 -5.78 -24.82
N GLU A 93 24.18 -7.07 -25.13
CA GLU A 93 24.73 -8.11 -24.29
C GLU A 93 26.27 -8.06 -24.36
N VAL A 94 26.89 -7.79 -23.22
CA VAL A 94 28.35 -7.72 -23.09
C VAL A 94 28.93 -9.06 -22.64
N VAL A 95 28.22 -9.72 -21.71
CA VAL A 95 28.56 -11.04 -21.19
C VAL A 95 27.27 -11.85 -21.11
N PRO A 96 27.17 -13.01 -21.75
CA PRO A 96 25.99 -13.87 -21.68
C PRO A 96 25.75 -14.36 -20.25
N PRO A 97 24.52 -14.73 -19.89
CA PRO A 97 24.22 -15.25 -18.55
C PRO A 97 24.80 -16.68 -18.40
N ASP A 98 25.35 -17.00 -17.24
CA ASP A 98 25.83 -18.33 -16.93
C ASP A 98 24.65 -19.27 -16.59
N LEU A 99 24.09 -19.90 -17.61
CA LEU A 99 22.96 -20.82 -17.46
C LEU A 99 23.27 -22.04 -16.59
N LYS A 100 24.54 -22.45 -16.48
CA LYS A 100 24.94 -23.57 -15.60
C LYS A 100 24.87 -23.17 -14.14
N ALA A 101 25.34 -21.96 -13.84
CA ALA A 101 25.22 -21.40 -12.48
C ALA A 101 23.75 -21.22 -12.08
N ILE A 102 22.91 -20.71 -13.00
CA ILE A 102 21.48 -20.53 -12.76
C ILE A 102 20.82 -21.89 -12.47
N ARG A 103 21.03 -22.91 -13.35
CA ARG A 103 20.47 -24.25 -13.13
C ARG A 103 20.82 -24.86 -11.79
N ARG A 104 22.07 -24.69 -11.34
CA ARG A 104 22.55 -25.22 -10.05
C ARG A 104 21.81 -24.57 -8.88
N VAL A 105 21.69 -23.25 -8.89
CA VAL A 105 21.03 -22.50 -7.83
C VAL A 105 19.51 -22.78 -7.81
N VAL A 106 18.87 -22.81 -8.97
CA VAL A 106 17.44 -23.12 -9.08
C VAL A 106 17.12 -24.54 -8.62
N ALA A 107 17.97 -25.52 -8.99
CA ALA A 107 17.81 -26.89 -8.53
C ALA A 107 17.90 -26.99 -7.01
N GLN A 108 18.90 -26.36 -6.39
CA GLN A 108 19.05 -26.30 -4.94
C GLN A 108 17.81 -25.71 -4.28
N TRP A 109 17.34 -24.53 -4.75
CA TRP A 109 16.17 -23.86 -4.17
C TRP A 109 14.88 -24.65 -4.35
N ARG A 110 14.74 -25.39 -5.45
CA ARG A 110 13.64 -26.32 -5.64
C ARG A 110 13.66 -27.46 -4.60
N GLU A 111 14.84 -28.03 -4.31
CA GLU A 111 14.99 -29.03 -3.26
C GLU A 111 14.66 -28.47 -1.88
N GLU A 112 14.96 -27.19 -1.62
CA GLU A 112 14.57 -26.45 -0.42
C GLU A 112 13.07 -26.09 -0.39
N GLY A 113 12.31 -26.37 -1.44
CA GLY A 113 10.86 -26.19 -1.52
C GLY A 113 10.41 -24.80 -2.00
N LEU A 114 11.29 -23.98 -2.58
CA LEU A 114 10.92 -22.69 -3.14
C LEU A 114 10.07 -22.88 -4.41
N THR A 115 8.99 -22.10 -4.51
CA THR A 115 8.08 -22.09 -5.65
C THR A 115 7.87 -20.70 -6.24
N ALA A 116 8.48 -19.66 -5.63
CA ALA A 116 8.39 -18.27 -6.07
C ALA A 116 9.78 -17.71 -6.37
N PHE A 117 9.91 -17.04 -7.53
CA PHE A 117 11.18 -16.54 -8.04
C PHE A 117 11.02 -15.10 -8.55
N ALA A 118 12.08 -14.31 -8.37
CA ALA A 118 12.22 -13.00 -8.97
C ALA A 118 13.52 -12.94 -9.80
N CYS A 119 13.41 -12.53 -11.07
CA CYS A 119 14.53 -12.43 -11.99
C CYS A 119 14.73 -10.97 -12.39
N VAL A 120 15.89 -10.41 -12.10
CA VAL A 120 16.17 -9.00 -12.39
C VAL A 120 17.57 -8.83 -12.94
N ALA A 121 17.66 -8.24 -14.14
CA ALA A 121 18.94 -7.89 -14.76
C ALA A 121 19.10 -6.37 -14.90
N LYS A 122 20.33 -5.89 -14.73
CA LYS A 122 20.65 -4.49 -15.00
C LYS A 122 20.41 -4.20 -16.48
N PHE A 123 19.71 -3.10 -16.76
CA PHE A 123 19.27 -2.72 -18.11
C PHE A 123 18.34 -3.70 -18.84
N SER A 124 17.69 -4.61 -18.14
CA SER A 124 16.67 -5.51 -18.74
C SER A 124 15.52 -4.75 -19.40
N THR A 125 15.29 -3.50 -19.01
CA THR A 125 14.34 -2.60 -19.69
C THR A 125 14.80 -2.21 -21.10
N ARG A 126 16.06 -2.45 -21.47
CA ARG A 126 16.62 -2.27 -22.82
C ARG A 126 16.76 -3.60 -23.56
N ASN A 127 17.11 -4.66 -22.82
CA ASN A 127 17.24 -6.00 -23.36
C ASN A 127 16.86 -7.03 -22.27
N PRO A 128 15.70 -7.67 -22.37
CA PRO A 128 15.21 -8.59 -21.35
C PRO A 128 15.85 -9.98 -21.38
N ALA A 129 16.71 -10.29 -22.36
CA ALA A 129 17.21 -11.64 -22.63
C ALA A 129 17.74 -12.39 -21.42
N HIS A 130 18.42 -11.69 -20.47
CA HIS A 130 18.90 -12.35 -19.26
C HIS A 130 17.79 -12.76 -18.30
N GLU A 131 16.76 -11.91 -18.12
CA GLU A 131 15.60 -12.26 -17.28
C GLU A 131 14.79 -13.37 -17.91
N ASP A 132 14.60 -13.34 -19.25
CA ASP A 132 13.91 -14.39 -19.99
C ASP A 132 14.67 -15.72 -19.89
N ALA A 133 16.01 -15.71 -20.02
CA ALA A 133 16.85 -16.90 -19.86
C ALA A 133 16.77 -17.50 -18.42
N MET A 134 16.77 -16.64 -17.39
CA MET A 134 16.54 -17.09 -16.00
C MET A 134 15.18 -17.76 -15.86
N ALA A 135 14.12 -17.14 -16.41
CA ALA A 135 12.76 -17.68 -16.36
C ALA A 135 12.65 -19.03 -17.05
N GLU A 136 13.32 -19.21 -18.19
CA GLU A 136 13.31 -20.48 -18.92
C GLU A 136 13.96 -21.59 -18.12
N VAL A 137 15.12 -21.33 -17.52
CA VAL A 137 15.80 -22.30 -16.62
C VAL A 137 14.90 -22.69 -15.44
N ILE A 138 14.15 -21.71 -14.87
CA ILE A 138 13.21 -22.01 -13.77
C ILE A 138 12.08 -22.91 -14.30
N ARG A 139 11.47 -22.59 -15.46
CA ARG A 139 10.39 -23.42 -16.04
C ARG A 139 10.87 -24.83 -16.36
N GLU A 140 12.07 -24.98 -16.96
CA GLU A 140 12.71 -26.27 -17.20
C GLU A 140 12.83 -27.08 -15.91
N ALA A 141 13.27 -26.43 -14.82
CA ALA A 141 13.45 -27.10 -13.53
C ALA A 141 12.12 -27.54 -12.89
N PHE A 142 11.01 -26.94 -13.23
CA PHE A 142 9.67 -27.27 -12.70
C PHE A 142 8.74 -27.97 -13.72
N ALA A 143 9.29 -28.47 -14.84
CA ALA A 143 8.50 -29.11 -15.90
C ALA A 143 7.63 -30.29 -15.42
N ASP A 144 8.08 -30.99 -14.37
CA ASP A 144 7.40 -32.17 -13.80
C ASP A 144 6.51 -31.84 -12.60
N GLY A 145 6.28 -30.56 -12.27
CA GLY A 145 5.58 -30.13 -11.07
C GLY A 145 4.61 -28.96 -11.31
N PRO A 146 4.09 -28.38 -10.22
CA PRO A 146 3.26 -27.20 -10.31
C PRO A 146 4.06 -26.01 -10.88
N GLU A 147 3.40 -25.18 -11.65
CA GLU A 147 4.00 -24.00 -12.28
C GLU A 147 4.54 -23.03 -11.21
N PRO A 148 5.82 -22.66 -11.27
CA PRO A 148 6.41 -21.72 -10.32
C PRO A 148 5.96 -20.28 -10.60
N VAL A 149 5.90 -19.47 -9.54
CA VAL A 149 5.70 -18.03 -9.67
C VAL A 149 7.00 -17.40 -10.15
N ILE A 150 6.97 -16.68 -11.26
CA ILE A 150 8.14 -16.00 -11.82
C ILE A 150 7.83 -14.52 -12.05
N ALA A 151 8.46 -13.64 -11.27
CA ALA A 151 8.38 -12.20 -11.45
C ALA A 151 9.60 -11.69 -12.23
N LEU A 152 9.35 -11.10 -13.41
CA LEU A 152 10.39 -10.51 -14.25
C LEU A 152 10.42 -9.00 -14.07
N GLY A 153 11.58 -8.44 -13.72
CA GLY A 153 11.73 -7.03 -13.42
C GLY A 153 11.28 -6.11 -14.54
N HIS A 154 11.64 -6.43 -15.80
CA HIS A 154 11.26 -5.63 -16.97
C HIS A 154 9.76 -5.66 -17.28
N ARG A 155 9.03 -6.71 -16.86
CA ARG A 155 7.58 -6.82 -17.04
C ARG A 155 6.81 -5.98 -16.02
N LEU A 156 7.40 -5.74 -14.85
CA LEU A 156 6.77 -4.95 -13.79
C LEU A 156 7.00 -3.45 -13.95
N SER A 157 8.16 -3.04 -14.49
CA SER A 157 8.42 -1.64 -14.80
C SER A 157 9.47 -1.48 -15.88
N GLY A 158 9.26 -0.52 -16.78
CA GLY A 158 10.23 -0.06 -17.79
C GLY A 158 11.27 0.95 -17.27
N ARG A 159 11.16 1.37 -16.01
CA ARG A 159 12.06 2.38 -15.40
C ARG A 159 13.43 1.81 -15.09
N LEU A 160 14.47 2.63 -15.30
CA LEU A 160 15.87 2.20 -15.18
C LEU A 160 16.35 1.92 -13.75
N ASN A 161 15.66 2.36 -12.72
CA ASN A 161 16.11 2.21 -11.34
C ASN A 161 16.23 0.74 -10.93
N PHE A 162 17.44 0.20 -11.08
CA PHE A 162 17.72 -1.22 -10.89
C PHE A 162 17.44 -1.73 -9.47
N PRO A 163 17.90 -1.06 -8.37
CA PRO A 163 17.60 -1.51 -7.01
C PRO A 163 16.09 -1.53 -6.70
N ARG A 164 15.35 -0.52 -7.13
CA ARG A 164 13.89 -0.48 -6.93
C ARG A 164 13.18 -1.55 -7.76
N ARG A 165 13.69 -1.88 -8.95
CA ARG A 165 13.13 -2.96 -9.78
C ARG A 165 13.36 -4.33 -9.14
N ILE A 166 14.50 -4.55 -8.47
CA ILE A 166 14.75 -5.74 -7.65
C ILE A 166 13.70 -5.86 -6.55
N ALA A 167 13.50 -4.80 -5.75
CA ALA A 167 12.51 -4.80 -4.68
C ALA A 167 11.08 -5.03 -5.22
N THR A 168 10.74 -4.42 -6.37
CA THR A 168 9.42 -4.60 -7.00
C THR A 168 9.19 -6.06 -7.40
N ALA A 169 10.14 -6.69 -8.07
CA ALA A 169 10.04 -8.08 -8.51
C ALA A 169 10.00 -9.05 -7.33
N TYR A 170 10.83 -8.83 -6.32
CA TYR A 170 10.85 -9.62 -5.10
C TYR A 170 9.50 -9.60 -4.39
N TRP A 171 8.97 -8.42 -4.10
CA TRP A 171 7.68 -8.29 -3.40
C TRP A 171 6.52 -8.79 -4.26
N ASN A 172 6.58 -8.62 -5.59
CA ASN A 172 5.58 -9.19 -6.48
C ASN A 172 5.50 -10.72 -6.36
N ALA A 173 6.65 -11.39 -6.34
CA ALA A 173 6.72 -12.84 -6.16
C ALA A 173 6.31 -13.27 -4.74
N ALA A 174 6.76 -12.55 -3.71
CA ALA A 174 6.53 -12.87 -2.31
C ALA A 174 5.04 -12.89 -1.92
N VAL A 175 4.25 -11.95 -2.46
CA VAL A 175 2.82 -11.82 -2.14
C VAL A 175 1.90 -12.49 -3.16
N TRP A 176 2.43 -13.06 -4.23
CA TRP A 176 1.66 -13.55 -5.38
C TRP A 176 0.64 -14.62 -5.01
N THR A 177 1.06 -15.64 -4.26
CA THR A 177 0.17 -16.76 -3.87
C THR A 177 -0.96 -16.27 -2.96
N LEU A 178 -0.63 -15.44 -1.98
CA LEU A 178 -1.60 -14.88 -1.04
C LEU A 178 -2.63 -14.01 -1.77
N HIS A 179 -2.16 -13.16 -2.66
CA HIS A 179 -3.00 -12.28 -3.46
C HIS A 179 -3.94 -13.07 -4.38
N ASN A 180 -3.44 -14.10 -5.05
CA ASN A 180 -4.27 -14.90 -5.96
C ASN A 180 -5.33 -15.71 -5.22
N ARG A 181 -5.03 -16.24 -4.03
CA ARG A 181 -6.05 -16.86 -3.15
C ARG A 181 -7.15 -15.87 -2.77
N PHE A 182 -6.76 -14.63 -2.44
CA PHE A 182 -7.75 -13.57 -2.17
C PHE A 182 -8.60 -13.27 -3.42
N ALA A 183 -7.97 -13.15 -4.59
CA ALA A 183 -8.69 -12.91 -5.84
C ALA A 183 -9.67 -14.05 -6.18
N ASP A 184 -9.29 -15.31 -5.94
CA ASP A 184 -10.17 -16.48 -6.10
C ASP A 184 -11.37 -16.42 -5.16
N ALA A 185 -11.14 -16.04 -3.90
CA ALA A 185 -12.19 -15.88 -2.89
C ALA A 185 -13.19 -14.77 -3.27
N VAL A 186 -12.69 -13.64 -3.76
CA VAL A 186 -13.52 -12.53 -4.26
C VAL A 186 -14.37 -12.96 -5.45
N GLU A 187 -13.78 -13.58 -6.46
CA GLU A 187 -14.51 -14.03 -7.65
C GLU A 187 -15.54 -15.10 -7.32
N ALA A 188 -15.22 -16.02 -6.40
CA ALA A 188 -16.18 -17.02 -5.93
C ALA A 188 -17.36 -16.36 -5.21
N SER A 189 -17.08 -15.41 -4.31
CA SER A 189 -18.14 -14.69 -3.56
C SER A 189 -19.08 -13.91 -4.49
N LEU A 190 -18.54 -13.20 -5.47
CA LEU A 190 -19.34 -12.45 -6.44
C LEU A 190 -20.22 -13.39 -7.29
N ARG A 191 -19.67 -14.51 -7.71
CA ARG A 191 -20.39 -15.53 -8.50
C ARG A 191 -21.53 -16.15 -7.68
N ASP A 192 -21.26 -16.54 -6.43
CA ASP A 192 -22.25 -17.15 -5.54
C ASP A 192 -23.40 -16.20 -5.24
N MET A 193 -23.13 -14.89 -5.20
CA MET A 193 -24.15 -13.86 -5.02
C MET A 193 -24.85 -13.44 -6.32
N GLY A 194 -24.49 -14.02 -7.46
CA GLY A 194 -25.07 -13.66 -8.76
C GLY A 194 -24.66 -12.28 -9.28
N ILE A 195 -23.51 -11.74 -8.80
CA ILE A 195 -22.98 -10.45 -9.21
C ILE A 195 -22.10 -10.64 -10.44
N GLY A 196 -22.58 -10.23 -11.63
CA GLY A 196 -21.86 -10.30 -12.88
C GLY A 196 -20.98 -9.07 -13.17
N ALA A 197 -20.89 -8.14 -12.26
CA ALA A 197 -20.15 -6.89 -12.44
C ALA A 197 -18.63 -7.11 -12.47
N PRO A 198 -17.86 -6.29 -13.22
CA PRO A 198 -16.41 -6.35 -13.23
C PRO A 198 -15.84 -5.99 -11.84
N ALA A 199 -14.88 -6.80 -11.39
CA ALA A 199 -14.18 -6.60 -10.13
C ALA A 199 -12.87 -5.84 -10.33
N TYR A 200 -12.61 -4.91 -9.42
CA TYR A 200 -11.41 -4.07 -9.38
C TYR A 200 -10.75 -4.15 -8.01
N LEU A 201 -9.46 -3.89 -7.99
CA LEU A 201 -8.68 -3.77 -6.77
C LEU A 201 -8.09 -2.37 -6.67
N LEU A 202 -8.17 -1.78 -5.49
CA LEU A 202 -7.56 -0.48 -5.20
C LEU A 202 -6.04 -0.61 -5.18
N LYS A 203 -5.36 0.38 -5.76
CA LYS A 203 -3.90 0.50 -5.77
C LYS A 203 -3.41 1.50 -4.72
N ALA A 204 -2.11 1.43 -4.43
CA ALA A 204 -1.45 2.35 -3.50
C ALA A 204 -1.45 3.82 -3.96
N ASP A 205 -1.64 4.11 -5.25
CA ASP A 205 -1.72 5.46 -5.81
C ASP A 205 -3.14 6.06 -5.82
N GLY A 206 -4.12 5.37 -5.24
CA GLY A 206 -5.51 5.80 -5.21
C GLY A 206 -6.30 5.49 -6.49
N GLY A 207 -5.68 4.85 -7.48
CA GLY A 207 -6.35 4.30 -8.66
C GLY A 207 -6.89 2.89 -8.42
N ALA A 208 -7.60 2.33 -9.38
CA ALA A 208 -8.04 0.95 -9.38
C ALA A 208 -7.44 0.17 -10.57
N ILE A 209 -7.29 -1.14 -10.40
CA ILE A 209 -6.83 -2.07 -11.43
C ILE A 209 -7.83 -3.22 -11.55
N PRO A 210 -8.17 -3.72 -12.75
CA PRO A 210 -9.00 -4.91 -12.88
C PRO A 210 -8.41 -6.09 -12.08
N LEU A 211 -9.26 -6.83 -11.37
CA LEU A 211 -8.83 -7.94 -10.53
C LEU A 211 -8.02 -8.98 -11.32
N SER A 212 -8.41 -9.25 -12.57
CA SER A 212 -7.70 -10.16 -13.48
C SER A 212 -6.26 -9.68 -13.81
N VAL A 213 -6.04 -8.36 -13.91
CA VAL A 213 -4.72 -7.77 -14.16
C VAL A 213 -3.88 -7.78 -12.87
N SER A 214 -4.51 -7.52 -11.72
CA SER A 214 -3.82 -7.51 -10.41
C SER A 214 -3.22 -8.86 -10.05
N ARG A 215 -3.78 -9.97 -10.57
CA ARG A 215 -3.24 -11.33 -10.39
C ARG A 215 -1.78 -11.47 -10.84
N LYS A 216 -1.38 -10.73 -11.87
CA LYS A 216 -0.01 -10.73 -12.41
C LYS A 216 0.88 -9.69 -11.72
N ARG A 217 0.28 -8.68 -11.12
CA ARG A 217 0.96 -7.52 -10.52
C ARG A 217 0.49 -7.24 -9.08
N PRO A 218 0.47 -8.26 -8.20
CA PRO A 218 -0.04 -8.11 -6.83
C PRO A 218 0.67 -7.04 -6.01
N VAL A 219 1.91 -6.72 -6.34
CA VAL A 219 2.69 -5.64 -5.69
C VAL A 219 2.03 -4.26 -5.80
N GLU A 220 1.19 -4.02 -6.83
CA GLU A 220 0.47 -2.74 -7.00
C GLU A 220 -0.65 -2.52 -5.97
N ALA A 221 -1.11 -3.60 -5.33
CA ALA A 221 -2.14 -3.55 -4.29
C ALA A 221 -1.57 -3.40 -2.86
N LEU A 222 -0.25 -3.48 -2.70
CA LEU A 222 0.40 -3.25 -1.42
C LEU A 222 0.11 -1.83 -0.92
N LEU A 223 -0.22 -1.69 0.37
CA LEU A 223 -0.50 -0.39 1.01
C LEU A 223 -1.67 0.40 0.38
N SER A 224 -2.67 -0.29 -0.17
CA SER A 224 -3.88 0.34 -0.71
C SER A 224 -4.83 0.88 0.38
N GLY A 225 -4.69 0.48 1.65
CA GLY A 225 -5.53 0.94 2.76
C GLY A 225 -5.51 2.46 2.96
N PRO A 226 -4.33 3.07 3.19
CA PRO A 226 -4.22 4.53 3.30
C PRO A 226 -4.77 5.27 2.07
N ALA A 227 -4.56 4.72 0.86
CA ALA A 227 -5.11 5.30 -0.35
C ALA A 227 -6.64 5.26 -0.37
N ALA A 228 -7.26 4.18 0.12
CA ALA A 228 -8.72 4.08 0.24
C ALA A 228 -9.29 5.19 1.11
N SER A 229 -8.69 5.42 2.28
CA SER A 229 -9.12 6.45 3.22
C SER A 229 -8.99 7.85 2.62
N VAL A 230 -7.86 8.15 1.97
CA VAL A 230 -7.65 9.44 1.28
C VAL A 230 -8.70 9.66 0.19
N MET A 231 -8.93 8.66 -0.67
CA MET A 231 -9.92 8.75 -1.75
C MET A 231 -11.35 8.88 -1.20
N GLY A 232 -11.65 8.20 -0.08
CA GLY A 232 -12.93 8.32 0.60
C GLY A 232 -13.17 9.70 1.17
N MET A 233 -12.18 10.26 1.85
CA MET A 233 -12.27 11.63 2.36
C MET A 233 -12.40 12.65 1.24
N MET A 234 -11.62 12.53 0.15
CA MET A 234 -11.78 13.39 -1.02
C MET A 234 -13.18 13.35 -1.63
N ALA A 235 -13.82 12.17 -1.61
CA ALA A 235 -15.17 12.01 -2.14
C ALA A 235 -16.26 12.59 -1.22
N LEU A 236 -16.00 12.62 0.09
CA LEU A 236 -16.96 13.06 1.10
C LEU A 236 -16.79 14.53 1.50
N MET A 237 -15.59 15.10 1.29
CA MET A 237 -15.35 16.52 1.53
C MET A 237 -15.97 17.37 0.41
N PRO A 238 -16.42 18.60 0.72
CA PRO A 238 -16.71 19.59 -0.32
C PRO A 238 -15.47 19.80 -1.19
N SER A 239 -15.66 20.06 -2.49
CA SER A 239 -14.56 20.36 -3.41
C SER A 239 -13.73 21.52 -2.87
N CYS A 240 -12.47 21.28 -2.58
CA CYS A 240 -11.56 22.23 -1.96
C CYS A 240 -10.29 22.32 -2.79
N SER A 241 -9.84 23.54 -3.07
CA SER A 241 -8.57 23.81 -3.73
C SER A 241 -7.43 24.11 -2.73
N GLU A 242 -7.70 23.99 -1.43
CA GLU A 242 -6.73 24.25 -0.39
C GLU A 242 -5.89 23.01 -0.05
N ASP A 243 -4.68 23.28 0.44
CA ASP A 243 -3.85 22.23 1.00
C ASP A 243 -4.51 21.71 2.28
N THR A 244 -4.69 20.40 2.37
CA THR A 244 -5.45 19.77 3.45
C THR A 244 -4.69 18.56 3.99
N LEU A 245 -4.60 18.45 5.32
CA LEU A 245 -4.20 17.23 5.99
C LEU A 245 -5.38 16.27 6.07
N VAL A 246 -5.11 15.02 5.83
CA VAL A 246 -6.07 13.92 5.87
C VAL A 246 -5.57 12.93 6.90
N LEU A 247 -6.38 12.63 7.92
CA LEU A 247 -6.04 11.74 9.03
C LEU A 247 -7.13 10.66 9.15
N ASP A 248 -6.73 9.40 9.17
CA ASP A 248 -7.61 8.27 9.45
C ASP A 248 -7.12 7.56 10.72
N MET A 249 -7.80 7.78 11.84
CA MET A 249 -7.47 7.15 13.11
C MET A 249 -8.36 5.93 13.35
N GLY A 250 -7.82 4.77 13.03
CA GLY A 250 -8.46 3.48 13.31
C GLY A 250 -8.27 3.03 14.77
N GLY A 251 -8.51 1.74 15.02
CA GLY A 251 -8.25 1.14 16.34
C GLY A 251 -6.75 0.98 16.63
N THR A 252 -5.91 0.74 15.62
CA THR A 252 -4.49 0.38 15.80
C THR A 252 -3.53 1.45 15.31
N THR A 253 -3.86 2.12 14.21
CA THR A 253 -2.98 3.06 13.51
C THR A 253 -3.70 4.37 13.21
N THR A 254 -2.92 5.42 12.99
CA THR A 254 -3.36 6.65 12.36
C THR A 254 -2.58 6.82 11.06
N ASP A 255 -3.31 6.84 9.95
CA ASP A 255 -2.78 7.13 8.64
C ASP A 255 -2.90 8.63 8.35
N ILE A 256 -1.81 9.24 7.90
CA ILE A 256 -1.68 10.68 7.67
C ILE A 256 -1.26 10.90 6.24
N ALA A 257 -2.01 11.70 5.49
CA ALA A 257 -1.71 12.04 4.10
C ALA A 257 -1.94 13.53 3.82
N LEU A 258 -1.52 13.98 2.64
CA LEU A 258 -1.60 15.35 2.19
C LEU A 258 -2.38 15.48 0.88
N LEU A 259 -3.23 16.47 0.82
CA LEU A 259 -3.77 17.00 -0.44
C LEU A 259 -3.10 18.35 -0.71
N ALA A 260 -2.54 18.52 -1.88
CA ALA A 260 -2.01 19.80 -2.36
C ALA A 260 -2.96 20.35 -3.42
N ALA A 261 -3.48 21.56 -3.21
CA ALA A 261 -4.52 22.13 -4.07
C ALA A 261 -5.70 21.16 -4.34
N GLY A 262 -6.12 20.43 -3.30
CA GLY A 262 -7.21 19.46 -3.38
C GLY A 262 -6.86 18.15 -4.10
N GLN A 263 -5.61 17.92 -4.50
CA GLN A 263 -5.15 16.69 -5.15
C GLN A 263 -4.24 15.88 -4.23
N PRO A 264 -4.33 14.55 -4.24
CA PRO A 264 -3.49 13.73 -3.38
C PRO A 264 -2.03 13.81 -3.83
N VAL A 265 -1.13 14.01 -2.86
CA VAL A 265 0.31 14.04 -3.13
C VAL A 265 0.81 12.64 -3.37
N LEU A 266 1.49 12.43 -4.50
CA LEU A 266 2.17 11.16 -4.81
C LEU A 266 3.54 11.11 -4.15
N SER A 267 3.94 9.92 -3.71
CA SER A 267 5.29 9.68 -3.21
C SER A 267 6.30 9.73 -4.37
N PRO A 268 7.27 10.63 -4.36
CA PRO A 268 8.31 10.67 -5.39
C PRO A 268 9.29 9.50 -5.29
N ASP A 269 9.35 8.83 -4.15
CA ASP A 269 10.13 7.61 -3.94
C ASP A 269 9.33 6.33 -4.21
N ASP A 270 8.12 6.50 -4.76
CA ASP A 270 7.18 5.40 -4.95
C ASP A 270 6.82 4.70 -3.61
N LEU A 271 6.37 3.46 -3.65
CA LEU A 271 6.05 2.66 -2.48
C LEU A 271 7.33 2.09 -1.84
N ALA A 272 7.51 2.27 -0.55
CA ALA A 272 8.54 1.58 0.22
C ALA A 272 7.94 0.40 1.01
N VAL A 273 8.59 -0.76 0.95
CA VAL A 273 8.21 -1.98 1.67
C VAL A 273 9.42 -2.45 2.46
N ASN A 274 9.28 -2.60 3.77
CA ASN A 274 10.38 -2.94 4.70
C ASN A 274 11.65 -2.09 4.45
N GLY A 275 11.46 -0.77 4.31
CA GLY A 275 12.55 0.18 4.11
C GLY A 275 13.21 0.16 2.72
N ARG A 276 12.70 -0.64 1.78
CA ARG A 276 13.17 -0.71 0.40
C ARG A 276 12.15 -0.08 -0.55
N SER A 277 12.55 0.99 -1.24
CA SER A 277 11.69 1.61 -2.26
C SER A 277 11.51 0.68 -3.46
N THR A 278 10.30 0.65 -3.98
CA THR A 278 9.91 -0.08 -5.19
C THR A 278 9.73 0.87 -6.38
N LEU A 279 9.19 0.37 -7.49
CA LEU A 279 8.74 1.18 -8.64
C LEU A 279 7.20 1.23 -8.73
N VAL A 280 6.51 0.92 -7.64
CA VAL A 280 5.06 1.01 -7.54
C VAL A 280 4.68 2.41 -7.07
N ARG A 281 3.86 3.10 -7.85
CA ARG A 281 3.35 4.43 -7.49
C ARG A 281 2.47 4.33 -6.24
N ALA A 282 2.63 5.27 -5.32
CA ALA A 282 1.87 5.33 -4.10
C ALA A 282 1.53 6.78 -3.72
N LEU A 283 0.47 6.96 -2.95
CA LEU A 283 0.21 8.23 -2.29
C LEU A 283 1.27 8.48 -1.21
N LYS A 284 1.62 9.73 -1.01
CA LYS A 284 2.50 10.13 0.08
C LYS A 284 1.71 10.11 1.38
N SER A 285 1.95 9.10 2.20
CA SER A 285 1.32 8.92 3.50
C SER A 285 2.32 8.41 4.53
N VAL A 286 2.01 8.63 5.79
CA VAL A 286 2.74 8.10 6.94
C VAL A 286 1.72 7.41 7.84
N SER A 287 2.03 6.19 8.27
CA SER A 287 1.24 5.46 9.27
C SER A 287 1.97 5.44 10.60
N ILE A 288 1.30 5.81 11.67
CA ILE A 288 1.84 5.73 13.03
C ILE A 288 1.03 4.72 13.85
N GLY A 289 1.70 3.92 14.66
CA GLY A 289 1.08 2.94 15.55
C GLY A 289 0.41 3.63 16.75
N LEU A 290 -0.64 4.39 16.47
CA LEU A 290 -1.49 5.09 17.42
C LEU A 290 -2.93 5.03 16.93
N GLY A 291 -3.83 4.46 17.71
CA GLY A 291 -5.25 4.38 17.40
C GLY A 291 -6.07 4.20 18.68
N GLY A 292 -7.39 4.08 18.56
CA GLY A 292 -8.30 3.99 19.70
C GLY A 292 -8.01 2.82 20.64
N ASP A 293 -7.65 1.65 20.08
CA ASP A 293 -7.32 0.43 20.83
C ASP A 293 -5.81 0.31 21.16
N SER A 294 -5.02 1.36 20.94
CA SER A 294 -3.60 1.34 21.28
C SER A 294 -3.42 1.21 22.78
N GLN A 295 -2.67 0.19 23.19
CA GLN A 295 -2.40 -0.13 24.59
C GLN A 295 -1.66 1.00 25.28
N VAL A 296 -2.12 1.39 26.46
CA VAL A 296 -1.42 2.31 27.36
C VAL A 296 -0.46 1.53 28.24
N THR A 297 0.79 1.92 28.27
CA THR A 297 1.82 1.35 29.16
C THR A 297 2.58 2.45 29.88
N VAL A 298 3.01 2.16 31.09
CA VAL A 298 3.85 3.06 31.90
C VAL A 298 5.13 2.30 32.27
N THR A 299 6.26 2.79 31.79
CA THR A 299 7.58 2.21 32.09
C THR A 299 8.48 3.33 32.64
N SER A 300 9.39 3.91 31.86
CA SER A 300 10.12 5.13 32.21
C SER A 300 9.31 6.41 31.95
N GLY A 301 8.12 6.28 31.40
CA GLY A 301 7.14 7.31 31.06
C GLY A 301 5.92 6.67 30.43
N VAL A 302 4.91 7.49 30.13
CA VAL A 302 3.69 7.04 29.46
C VAL A 302 4.00 6.77 27.98
N GLN A 303 3.52 5.63 27.49
CA GLN A 303 3.57 5.23 26.08
C GLN A 303 2.21 4.75 25.63
N VAL A 304 1.85 5.00 24.36
CA VAL A 304 0.61 4.58 23.72
C VAL A 304 0.95 3.88 22.41
N GLY A 305 0.57 2.62 22.27
CA GLY A 305 0.94 1.79 21.11
C GLY A 305 2.45 1.55 20.99
N PRO A 306 2.93 1.00 19.87
CA PRO A 306 2.15 0.51 18.71
C PRO A 306 1.38 -0.80 18.98
N LEU A 307 1.53 -1.37 20.17
CA LEU A 307 0.93 -2.65 20.52
C LEU A 307 -0.59 -2.54 20.66
N ARG A 308 -1.30 -3.46 20.01
CA ARG A 308 -2.71 -3.76 20.24
C ARG A 308 -2.82 -5.20 20.74
N LYS A 309 -3.42 -5.42 21.90
CA LYS A 309 -3.68 -6.76 22.45
C LYS A 309 -5.12 -7.20 22.28
N GLY A 310 -6.04 -6.24 22.30
CA GLY A 310 -7.47 -6.47 22.21
C GLY A 310 -8.24 -5.18 21.95
N PRO A 311 -9.57 -5.21 21.99
CA PRO A 311 -10.40 -4.00 21.96
C PRO A 311 -10.22 -3.19 23.25
N ALA A 312 -10.71 -1.95 23.27
CA ALA A 312 -10.77 -1.12 24.47
C ALA A 312 -11.59 -1.82 25.58
N LEU A 313 -11.28 -1.52 26.82
CA LEU A 313 -12.04 -2.02 27.99
C LEU A 313 -13.53 -1.64 27.89
N ALA A 314 -13.80 -0.45 27.35
CA ALA A 314 -15.14 0.01 27.00
C ALA A 314 -15.94 -0.97 26.13
N PHE A 315 -15.26 -1.80 25.34
CA PHE A 315 -15.85 -2.79 24.44
C PHE A 315 -15.52 -4.24 24.84
N GLY A 316 -15.33 -4.48 26.13
CA GLY A 316 -15.10 -5.81 26.68
C GLY A 316 -13.66 -6.33 26.55
N GLY A 317 -12.69 -5.46 26.28
CA GLY A 317 -11.28 -5.80 26.35
C GLY A 317 -10.84 -6.23 27.76
N THR A 318 -9.77 -7.04 27.83
CA THR A 318 -9.27 -7.60 29.10
C THR A 318 -7.78 -7.33 29.34
N ASP A 319 -7.08 -6.81 28.34
CA ASP A 319 -5.62 -6.73 28.31
C ASP A 319 -5.06 -5.40 28.86
N GLY A 320 -5.91 -4.59 29.49
CA GLY A 320 -5.56 -3.30 30.07
C GLY A 320 -6.09 -2.11 29.26
N PRO A 321 -5.98 -0.88 29.83
CA PRO A 321 -6.59 0.30 29.22
C PRO A 321 -5.91 0.71 27.92
N THR A 322 -6.72 1.27 27.04
CA THR A 322 -6.32 1.79 25.74
C THR A 322 -6.41 3.32 25.68
N PHE A 323 -6.02 3.89 24.55
CA PHE A 323 -6.17 5.33 24.30
C PHE A 323 -7.64 5.77 24.42
N LEU A 324 -8.58 5.00 23.88
CA LEU A 324 -10.01 5.31 23.96
C LEU A 324 -10.53 5.30 25.41
N ASP A 325 -10.06 4.36 26.24
CA ASP A 325 -10.43 4.32 27.66
C ASP A 325 -9.98 5.58 28.41
N CYS A 326 -8.80 6.11 28.08
CA CYS A 326 -8.32 7.37 28.63
C CYS A 326 -9.15 8.59 28.16
N LEU A 327 -9.65 8.58 26.91
CA LEU A 327 -10.55 9.61 26.41
C LEU A 327 -11.89 9.58 27.15
N ASN A 328 -12.43 8.38 27.44
CA ASN A 328 -13.63 8.19 28.27
C ASN A 328 -13.41 8.78 29.68
N VAL A 329 -12.28 8.50 30.33
CA VAL A 329 -11.96 9.02 31.67
C VAL A 329 -11.92 10.54 31.71
N LEU A 330 -11.41 11.17 30.65
CA LEU A 330 -11.34 12.66 30.53
C LEU A 330 -12.69 13.28 30.10
N GLY A 331 -13.69 12.47 29.73
CA GLY A 331 -14.97 12.97 29.23
C GLY A 331 -14.91 13.53 27.80
N HIS A 332 -13.85 13.18 27.05
CA HIS A 332 -13.74 13.54 25.62
C HIS A 332 -14.46 12.52 24.73
N ALA A 333 -14.66 11.29 25.21
CA ALA A 333 -15.49 10.26 24.58
C ALA A 333 -16.54 9.78 25.59
N ASP A 334 -17.65 9.23 25.03
CA ASP A 334 -18.70 8.51 25.77
C ASP A 334 -18.98 7.22 24.99
N ALA A 335 -17.97 6.34 24.93
CA ALA A 335 -17.96 5.17 24.07
C ALA A 335 -17.99 3.87 24.87
N GLY A 336 -19.00 3.05 24.63
CA GLY A 336 -19.16 1.75 25.29
C GLY A 336 -19.36 1.85 26.81
N ASP A 337 -18.72 0.93 27.56
CA ASP A 337 -18.78 0.94 29.02
C ASP A 337 -17.70 1.87 29.62
N VAL A 338 -18.12 3.12 29.91
CA VAL A 338 -17.25 4.14 30.52
C VAL A 338 -16.82 3.74 31.93
N ALA A 339 -17.61 2.97 32.66
CA ALA A 339 -17.25 2.51 34.01
C ALA A 339 -16.12 1.49 33.94
N ALA A 340 -16.17 0.59 32.99
CA ALA A 340 -15.06 -0.35 32.72
C ALA A 340 -13.77 0.37 32.33
N SER A 341 -13.85 1.38 31.44
CA SER A 341 -12.73 2.27 31.11
C SER A 341 -12.11 2.90 32.35
N ARG A 342 -12.95 3.53 33.20
CA ARG A 342 -12.51 4.21 34.43
C ARG A 342 -11.81 3.25 35.37
N ALA A 343 -12.43 2.09 35.66
CA ALA A 343 -11.87 1.08 36.57
C ALA A 343 -10.50 0.58 36.11
N GLY A 344 -10.35 0.32 34.80
CA GLY A 344 -9.07 -0.13 34.24
C GLY A 344 -7.98 0.93 34.27
N VAL A 345 -8.32 2.18 33.93
CA VAL A 345 -7.37 3.28 33.98
C VAL A 345 -6.97 3.60 35.42
N GLU A 346 -7.91 3.56 36.39
CA GLU A 346 -7.62 3.72 37.83
C GLU A 346 -6.67 2.65 38.33
N SER A 347 -6.89 1.39 37.95
CA SER A 347 -6.01 0.27 38.28
C SER A 347 -4.58 0.46 37.79
N LEU A 348 -4.41 0.86 36.51
CA LEU A 348 -3.10 1.11 35.94
C LEU A 348 -2.43 2.33 36.58
N ALA A 349 -3.18 3.43 36.81
CA ALA A 349 -2.66 4.64 37.42
C ALA A 349 -2.20 4.38 38.86
N ALA A 350 -2.99 3.68 39.67
CA ALA A 350 -2.64 3.34 41.07
C ALA A 350 -1.37 2.49 41.16
N ALA A 351 -1.16 1.55 40.25
CA ALA A 351 0.07 0.75 40.18
C ALA A 351 1.34 1.59 40.00
N HIS A 352 1.20 2.82 39.50
CA HIS A 352 2.31 3.75 39.24
C HIS A 352 2.23 5.03 40.12
N GLY A 353 1.38 5.05 41.16
CA GLY A 353 1.25 6.18 42.07
C GLY A 353 0.62 7.42 41.42
N LEU A 354 -0.17 7.24 40.37
CA LEU A 354 -0.83 8.32 39.64
C LEU A 354 -2.35 8.30 39.89
N ARG A 355 -3.00 9.40 39.58
CA ARG A 355 -4.46 9.48 39.48
C ARG A 355 -4.88 9.19 38.04
N ALA A 356 -6.06 8.60 37.86
CA ALA A 356 -6.58 8.24 36.54
C ALA A 356 -6.60 9.43 35.56
N GLU A 357 -7.09 10.58 36.00
CA GLU A 357 -7.15 11.78 35.16
C GLU A 357 -5.74 12.30 34.82
N SER A 358 -4.77 12.18 35.75
CA SER A 358 -3.38 12.58 35.49
C SER A 358 -2.73 11.66 34.45
N LEU A 359 -2.91 10.36 34.60
CA LEU A 359 -2.44 9.37 33.59
C LEU A 359 -3.07 9.64 32.22
N SER A 360 -4.40 9.81 32.18
CA SER A 360 -5.14 10.04 30.94
C SER A 360 -4.71 11.34 30.24
N ARG A 361 -4.39 12.41 30.97
CA ARG A 361 -3.82 13.64 30.37
C ARG A 361 -2.43 13.39 29.76
N GLN A 362 -1.57 12.67 30.47
CA GLN A 362 -0.23 12.32 29.91
C GLN A 362 -0.36 11.45 28.65
N VAL A 363 -1.32 10.52 28.61
CA VAL A 363 -1.66 9.71 27.43
C VAL A 363 -2.10 10.60 26.26
N LEU A 364 -2.98 11.56 26.52
CA LEU A 364 -3.45 12.51 25.51
C LEU A 364 -2.32 13.39 24.98
N ASP A 365 -1.48 13.92 25.86
CA ASP A 365 -0.33 14.76 25.47
C ASP A 365 0.68 13.96 24.62
N TYR A 366 0.92 12.71 24.99
CA TYR A 366 1.75 11.80 24.19
C TYR A 366 1.16 11.61 22.80
N ALA A 367 -0.15 11.30 22.71
CA ALA A 367 -0.83 11.09 21.43
C ALA A 367 -0.77 12.33 20.52
N ARG A 368 -1.08 13.52 21.07
CA ARG A 368 -0.99 14.81 20.37
C ARG A 368 0.42 15.09 19.85
N SER A 369 1.43 14.85 20.67
CA SER A 369 2.84 15.04 20.29
C SER A 369 3.25 14.07 19.16
N ARG A 370 2.81 12.81 19.21
CA ARG A 370 3.09 11.79 18.17
C ARG A 370 2.48 12.17 16.83
N VAL A 371 1.21 12.59 16.81
CA VAL A 371 0.54 13.03 15.58
C VAL A 371 1.22 14.29 15.04
N ALA A 372 1.47 15.30 15.87
CA ALA A 372 2.11 16.54 15.43
C ALA A 372 3.54 16.32 14.90
N SER A 373 4.30 15.42 15.53
CA SER A 373 5.63 15.04 15.05
C SER A 373 5.58 14.35 13.68
N ALA A 374 4.64 13.43 13.49
CA ALA A 374 4.47 12.73 12.22
C ALA A 374 4.04 13.68 11.08
N VAL A 375 3.13 14.61 11.38
CA VAL A 375 2.71 15.66 10.43
C VAL A 375 3.88 16.56 10.05
N ARG A 376 4.68 17.03 11.02
CA ARG A 376 5.87 17.84 10.72
C ARG A 376 6.85 17.08 9.84
N SER A 377 7.17 15.84 10.19
CA SER A 377 8.07 15.00 9.41
C SER A 377 7.58 14.79 7.98
N LEU A 378 6.27 14.60 7.80
CA LEU A 378 5.65 14.45 6.47
C LEU A 378 5.77 15.75 5.65
N LEU A 379 5.48 16.90 6.26
CA LEU A 379 5.59 18.20 5.61
C LEU A 379 7.04 18.56 5.27
N ASP A 380 7.98 18.29 6.18
CA ASP A 380 9.41 18.49 5.95
C ASP A 380 9.90 17.64 4.79
N ASP A 381 9.50 16.36 4.72
CA ASP A 381 9.89 15.48 3.61
C ASP A 381 9.31 15.94 2.27
N VAL A 382 8.05 16.41 2.23
CA VAL A 382 7.42 16.93 1.02
C VAL A 382 8.05 18.24 0.56
N ASN A 383 8.36 19.15 1.51
CA ASN A 383 8.81 20.51 1.20
C ASN A 383 10.33 20.69 1.08
N SER A 384 11.15 19.76 1.62
CA SER A 384 12.62 19.86 1.61
C SER A 384 13.29 19.29 0.38
N ARG A 385 12.52 18.80 -0.60
CA ARG A 385 13.11 18.11 -1.77
C ARG A 385 13.79 19.08 -2.70
N PRO A 386 14.99 18.74 -3.20
CA PRO A 386 15.68 19.53 -4.19
C PRO A 386 14.88 19.61 -5.49
N VAL A 387 14.80 20.80 -6.03
CA VAL A 387 14.11 21.06 -7.28
C VAL A 387 15.11 20.94 -8.44
N TYR A 388 14.88 19.99 -9.36
CA TYR A 388 15.80 19.68 -10.46
C TYR A 388 15.32 20.19 -11.83
N THR A 389 14.13 20.78 -11.91
CA THR A 389 13.59 21.31 -13.17
C THR A 389 13.26 22.79 -13.07
N LEU A 390 13.45 23.53 -14.18
CA LEU A 390 13.11 24.95 -14.23
C LEU A 390 11.61 25.18 -13.97
N ALA A 391 10.73 24.31 -14.46
CA ALA A 391 9.29 24.38 -14.20
C ALA A 391 8.99 24.25 -12.70
N ALA A 392 9.60 23.29 -12.02
CA ALA A 392 9.41 23.12 -10.59
C ALA A 392 10.04 24.26 -9.76
N LEU A 393 11.12 24.90 -10.25
CA LEU A 393 11.70 26.11 -9.67
C LEU A 393 10.77 27.33 -9.81
N LEU A 394 10.04 27.43 -10.91
CA LEU A 394 9.08 28.52 -11.16
C LEU A 394 7.76 28.32 -10.44
N GLU A 395 7.43 27.08 -10.09
CA GLU A 395 6.21 26.68 -9.39
C GLU A 395 6.46 26.45 -7.89
N GLU A 396 7.55 26.98 -7.29
CA GLU A 396 7.90 26.80 -5.88
C GLU A 396 6.72 27.08 -4.95
N ARG A 397 5.87 26.07 -4.77
CA ARG A 397 4.78 26.08 -3.82
C ARG A 397 5.04 25.07 -2.72
N ALA A 398 5.42 25.57 -1.54
CA ALA A 398 5.41 24.74 -0.35
C ALA A 398 3.98 24.32 -0.02
N VAL A 399 3.78 23.04 0.26
CA VAL A 399 2.50 22.50 0.74
C VAL A 399 2.31 22.98 2.19
N ARG A 400 1.26 23.77 2.41
CA ARG A 400 0.93 24.34 3.73
C ARG A 400 -0.54 24.11 4.02
N PRO A 401 -0.89 23.01 4.73
CA PRO A 401 -2.27 22.72 5.07
C PRO A 401 -2.92 23.87 5.82
N ALA A 402 -4.08 24.31 5.34
CA ALA A 402 -4.93 25.29 6.00
C ALA A 402 -5.88 24.65 7.01
N ARG A 403 -6.14 23.35 6.86
CA ARG A 403 -7.02 22.56 7.72
C ARG A 403 -6.62 21.09 7.73
N ALA A 404 -7.16 20.33 8.68
CA ALA A 404 -7.09 18.89 8.71
C ALA A 404 -8.50 18.28 8.75
N VAL A 405 -8.68 17.12 8.11
CA VAL A 405 -9.91 16.33 8.23
C VAL A 405 -9.55 14.99 8.87
N LEU A 406 -10.23 14.67 9.97
CA LEU A 406 -10.03 13.44 10.74
C LEU A 406 -11.24 12.53 10.59
N VAL A 407 -10.98 11.26 10.25
CA VAL A 407 -11.98 10.18 10.23
C VAL A 407 -11.53 9.00 11.09
N GLY A 408 -12.41 8.03 11.26
CA GLY A 408 -12.18 6.82 12.04
C GLY A 408 -12.96 6.78 13.35
N GLY A 409 -12.83 5.69 14.11
CA GLY A 409 -13.66 5.47 15.30
C GLY A 409 -13.55 6.56 16.37
N PRO A 410 -12.37 6.99 16.80
CA PRO A 410 -12.20 8.02 17.81
C PRO A 410 -12.21 9.47 17.26
N ALA A 411 -12.51 9.68 15.98
CA ALA A 411 -12.35 10.98 15.31
C ALA A 411 -13.07 12.14 16.02
N GLU A 412 -14.37 11.96 16.35
CA GLU A 412 -15.17 13.00 17.00
C GLU A 412 -14.58 13.44 18.36
N ALA A 413 -14.05 12.47 19.12
CA ALA A 413 -13.43 12.73 20.41
C ALA A 413 -12.05 13.40 20.29
N VAL A 414 -11.32 13.11 19.20
CA VAL A 414 -9.91 13.50 19.06
C VAL A 414 -9.75 14.78 18.23
N ALA A 415 -10.60 15.07 17.27
CA ALA A 415 -10.48 16.23 16.39
C ALA A 415 -10.34 17.56 17.15
N PRO A 416 -11.18 17.89 18.16
CA PRO A 416 -11.04 19.13 18.91
C PRO A 416 -9.71 19.24 19.69
N LEU A 417 -9.09 18.09 19.98
CA LEU A 417 -7.89 17.99 20.80
C LEU A 417 -6.59 18.14 19.97
N LEU A 418 -6.66 17.96 18.65
CA LEU A 418 -5.49 18.05 17.77
C LEU A 418 -5.24 19.45 17.21
N GLY A 419 -6.25 20.31 17.15
CA GLY A 419 -6.16 21.65 16.54
C GLY A 419 -4.99 22.48 17.07
N ASP A 420 -4.86 22.59 18.40
CA ASP A 420 -3.77 23.32 19.04
C ASP A 420 -2.40 22.72 18.74
N ALA A 421 -2.30 21.39 18.70
CA ALA A 421 -1.04 20.68 18.45
C ALA A 421 -0.57 20.81 17.01
N LEU A 422 -1.51 20.94 16.07
CA LEU A 422 -1.24 21.09 14.65
C LEU A 422 -1.17 22.55 14.19
N GLY A 423 -1.74 23.48 14.98
CA GLY A 423 -1.82 24.89 14.64
C GLY A 423 -2.78 25.22 13.50
N ILE A 424 -3.70 24.29 13.20
CA ILE A 424 -4.74 24.41 12.16
C ILE A 424 -6.04 23.81 12.65
N PRO A 425 -7.21 24.23 12.13
CA PRO A 425 -8.49 23.62 12.47
C PRO A 425 -8.51 22.13 12.03
N VAL A 426 -9.05 21.28 12.91
CA VAL A 426 -9.26 19.86 12.65
C VAL A 426 -10.77 19.59 12.65
N GLU A 427 -11.27 19.12 11.55
CA GLU A 427 -12.69 18.88 11.31
C GLU A 427 -12.94 17.39 11.18
N THR A 428 -14.17 16.94 11.44
CA THR A 428 -14.66 15.61 11.09
C THR A 428 -15.62 15.72 9.90
N LEU A 429 -16.04 14.59 9.35
CA LEU A 429 -17.02 14.60 8.23
C LEU A 429 -18.43 15.02 8.66
N GLY A 430 -18.67 15.19 9.95
CA GLY A 430 -19.96 15.62 10.51
C GLY A 430 -21.08 14.57 10.41
N ASP A 431 -20.86 13.45 9.75
CA ASP A 431 -21.81 12.34 9.65
C ASP A 431 -21.15 11.07 10.25
N PRO A 432 -21.67 10.59 11.39
CA PRO A 432 -21.08 9.44 12.09
C PRO A 432 -21.20 8.13 11.31
N VAL A 433 -22.05 8.05 10.29
CA VAL A 433 -22.20 6.87 9.42
C VAL A 433 -21.13 6.83 8.34
N LEU A 434 -20.71 7.96 7.82
CA LEU A 434 -19.79 8.04 6.69
C LEU A 434 -18.33 7.78 7.09
N GLY A 435 -17.90 8.24 8.25
CA GLY A 435 -16.52 8.07 8.74
C GLY A 435 -16.06 6.60 8.76
N PRO A 436 -16.80 5.67 9.39
CA PRO A 436 -16.45 4.25 9.45
C PRO A 436 -16.38 3.52 8.11
N VAL A 437 -16.99 4.06 7.05
CA VAL A 437 -17.05 3.46 5.70
C VAL A 437 -16.38 4.32 4.64
N ALA A 438 -15.66 5.37 5.01
CA ALA A 438 -15.00 6.29 4.09
C ALA A 438 -14.06 5.56 3.11
N ASN A 439 -13.28 4.60 3.57
CA ASN A 439 -12.40 3.80 2.73
C ASN A 439 -13.17 2.93 1.71
N ALA A 440 -14.32 2.37 2.07
CA ALA A 440 -15.16 1.62 1.12
C ALA A 440 -15.77 2.57 0.07
N ILE A 441 -16.22 3.77 0.47
CA ILE A 441 -16.69 4.80 -0.44
C ILE A 441 -15.57 5.23 -1.38
N GLY A 442 -14.36 5.45 -0.85
CA GLY A 442 -13.17 5.78 -1.64
C GLY A 442 -12.88 4.71 -2.68
N ALA A 443 -12.85 3.44 -2.27
CA ALA A 443 -12.66 2.33 -3.19
C ALA A 443 -13.75 2.29 -4.29
N ALA A 444 -15.01 2.51 -3.95
CA ALA A 444 -16.12 2.51 -4.91
C ALA A 444 -16.01 3.64 -5.94
N LEU A 445 -15.50 4.80 -5.56
CA LEU A 445 -15.44 5.99 -6.41
C LEU A 445 -14.12 6.13 -7.18
N THR A 446 -13.10 5.32 -6.86
CA THR A 446 -11.83 5.34 -7.61
C THR A 446 -12.03 4.96 -9.07
N ARG A 447 -11.22 5.56 -9.92
CA ARG A 447 -11.23 5.25 -11.36
C ARG A 447 -10.14 4.23 -11.69
N PRO A 448 -10.37 3.36 -12.68
CA PRO A 448 -9.30 2.53 -13.22
C PRO A 448 -8.17 3.41 -13.75
N THR A 449 -6.95 3.07 -13.37
CA THR A 449 -5.74 3.75 -13.83
C THR A 449 -4.72 2.73 -14.31
N ALA A 450 -4.07 3.04 -15.43
CA ALA A 450 -2.98 2.27 -15.97
C ALA A 450 -1.76 3.17 -16.23
N SER A 451 -0.58 2.58 -16.22
CA SER A 451 0.67 3.26 -16.58
C SER A 451 1.55 2.32 -17.38
N LEU A 452 2.27 2.87 -18.34
CA LEU A 452 3.32 2.16 -19.07
C LEU A 452 4.54 3.06 -19.25
N ASP A 453 5.69 2.42 -19.36
CA ASP A 453 6.95 3.09 -19.67
C ASP A 453 7.32 2.77 -21.13
N LEU A 454 7.37 3.80 -21.98
CA LEU A 454 7.81 3.71 -23.35
C LEU A 454 9.17 4.37 -23.49
N PHE A 455 10.11 3.67 -24.10
CA PHE A 455 11.43 4.18 -24.43
C PHE A 455 11.63 4.19 -25.93
N ALA A 456 12.00 5.33 -26.48
CA ALA A 456 12.34 5.47 -27.90
C ALA A 456 13.76 6.05 -28.05
N ASP A 457 14.61 5.36 -28.78
CA ASP A 457 15.95 5.80 -29.15
C ASP A 457 16.01 5.94 -30.67
N THR A 458 15.96 7.18 -31.16
CA THR A 458 15.99 7.48 -32.60
C THR A 458 17.35 7.27 -33.21
N ALA A 459 18.45 7.32 -32.43
CA ALA A 459 19.80 7.04 -32.93
C ALA A 459 19.99 5.54 -33.14
N ALA A 460 19.50 4.72 -32.21
CA ALA A 460 19.49 3.26 -32.34
C ALA A 460 18.33 2.74 -33.21
N GLY A 461 17.35 3.58 -33.56
CA GLY A 461 16.17 3.21 -34.36
C GLY A 461 15.23 2.24 -33.66
N VAL A 462 15.10 2.29 -32.32
CA VAL A 462 14.34 1.32 -31.55
C VAL A 462 13.33 1.99 -30.61
N LEU A 463 12.16 1.40 -30.54
CA LEU A 463 11.15 1.70 -29.51
C LEU A 463 10.89 0.43 -28.68
N LEU A 464 10.80 0.61 -27.37
CA LEU A 464 10.58 -0.47 -26.39
C LEU A 464 9.43 -0.10 -25.45
N VAL A 465 8.54 -1.06 -25.19
CA VAL A 465 7.59 -1.03 -24.06
C VAL A 465 7.77 -2.33 -23.28
N PRO A 466 8.70 -2.34 -22.30
CA PRO A 466 9.15 -3.58 -21.66
C PRO A 466 8.02 -4.35 -20.96
N SER A 467 7.11 -3.64 -20.27
CA SER A 467 5.97 -4.25 -19.58
C SER A 467 5.03 -5.03 -20.50
N LEU A 468 4.93 -4.65 -21.77
CA LEU A 468 4.14 -5.32 -22.80
C LEU A 468 4.96 -6.26 -23.70
N GLY A 469 6.30 -6.26 -23.57
CA GLY A 469 7.20 -7.01 -24.43
C GLY A 469 7.27 -6.48 -25.86
N ILE A 470 6.92 -5.23 -26.07
CA ILE A 470 6.95 -4.61 -27.38
C ILE A 470 8.36 -4.12 -27.69
N ARG A 471 8.87 -4.52 -28.86
CA ARG A 471 10.08 -3.99 -29.48
C ARG A 471 9.80 -3.76 -30.96
N LYS A 472 9.98 -2.52 -31.44
CA LYS A 472 9.81 -2.18 -32.83
C LYS A 472 10.86 -1.21 -33.35
N SER A 473 11.07 -1.17 -34.66
CA SER A 473 11.94 -0.22 -35.32
C SER A 473 11.23 1.12 -35.51
N ILE A 474 11.96 2.20 -35.28
CA ILE A 474 11.50 3.58 -35.51
C ILE A 474 12.50 4.33 -36.40
N THR A 475 12.05 5.38 -37.06
CA THR A 475 12.91 6.26 -37.87
C THR A 475 13.65 7.28 -37.02
N ARG A 476 14.71 7.88 -37.56
CA ARG A 476 15.40 9.00 -36.92
C ARG A 476 14.54 10.26 -36.74
N ARG A 477 13.40 10.33 -37.45
CA ARG A 477 12.45 11.46 -37.39
C ARG A 477 11.31 11.21 -36.39
N TYR A 478 11.30 10.07 -35.71
CA TYR A 478 10.29 9.75 -34.72
C TYR A 478 10.29 10.78 -33.59
N THR A 479 9.13 11.35 -33.30
CA THR A 479 8.97 12.50 -32.41
C THR A 479 8.43 12.10 -31.04
N LEU A 480 8.54 12.99 -30.06
CA LEU A 480 7.94 12.83 -28.73
C LEU A 480 6.40 12.75 -28.81
N GLU A 481 5.78 13.49 -29.71
CA GLU A 481 4.32 13.49 -29.88
C GLU A 481 3.84 12.15 -30.46
N GLU A 482 4.56 11.57 -31.40
CA GLU A 482 4.27 10.22 -31.89
C GLU A 482 4.42 9.18 -30.78
N ALA A 483 5.46 9.30 -29.93
CA ALA A 483 5.66 8.41 -28.77
C ALA A 483 4.52 8.52 -27.76
N LYS A 484 4.06 9.74 -27.46
CA LYS A 484 2.91 9.96 -26.57
C LYS A 484 1.61 9.38 -27.15
N ALA A 485 1.37 9.62 -28.43
CA ALA A 485 0.17 9.12 -29.11
C ALA A 485 0.15 7.57 -29.08
N GLU A 486 1.29 6.94 -29.35
CA GLU A 486 1.42 5.49 -29.30
C GLU A 486 1.25 4.94 -27.88
N ALA A 487 1.89 5.57 -26.88
CA ALA A 487 1.71 5.18 -25.48
C ALA A 487 0.24 5.30 -25.04
N CYS A 488 -0.47 6.36 -25.46
CA CYS A 488 -1.89 6.52 -25.19
C CYS A 488 -2.76 5.46 -25.89
N ALA A 489 -2.40 5.04 -27.10
CA ALA A 489 -3.09 3.96 -27.80
C ALA A 489 -2.95 2.63 -27.07
N LEU A 490 -1.71 2.26 -26.69
CA LEU A 490 -1.40 1.04 -25.91
C LEU A 490 -2.05 1.00 -24.52
N LEU A 491 -2.35 2.16 -23.93
CA LEU A 491 -3.05 2.22 -22.63
C LEU A 491 -4.56 2.03 -22.77
N ARG A 492 -5.13 2.16 -23.97
CA ARG A 492 -6.57 1.98 -24.23
C ARG A 492 -6.93 0.55 -24.63
N GLU A 493 -5.98 -0.18 -25.15
CA GLU A 493 -6.09 -1.64 -25.43
C GLU A 493 -5.96 -2.47 -24.14
#